data_0c4933718c9c4289d41acb2ffa6ca279
#
_entry.id   0c4933718c9c4289d41acb2ffa6ca279
#
_cell.length_a   1.000
_cell.length_b   1.000
_cell.length_c   1.000
_cell.angle_alpha   90.00
_cell.angle_beta   90.00
_cell.angle_gamma   90.00
#
_symmetry.space_group_name_H-M   'P 1'
#
loop_
_entity.id
_entity.type
_entity.pdbx_description
1 polymer ?
#
loop_
_entity_poly.entity_id
_entity_poly.type
_entity_poly.pdbx_seq_one_letter_code
_entity_poly.pdbx_strand_id
1 'polypeptide(L)'
;MFTGLVREFGRVESLQGSSLRILAGHKPRIGDSIAVNGACLTAVEVFKGGFVLELSEETQKHLALESYQGLVHIEPAMRLSDRLDGHIVQGHIDGIGTITNIAPHSVGTDFFIKIDSKISALCVPKGSIAINGISLTINEILDSIL
;
A
#
# COMPACT_ATOMS: atom_id res chain seq x y z
N MET A 1 7.79 -0.74 -9.32
CA MET A 1 8.12 0.49 -8.56
C MET A 1 6.93 1.42 -8.56
N PHE A 2 6.67 2.13 -7.47
CA PHE A 2 5.51 2.98 -7.21
C PHE A 2 5.98 4.31 -6.60
N THR A 3 5.05 5.22 -6.38
CA THR A 3 5.32 6.56 -5.85
C THR A 3 4.71 6.80 -4.47
N GLY A 4 3.82 5.91 -4.03
CA GLY A 4 2.98 6.11 -2.84
C GLY A 4 1.84 7.11 -3.07
N LEU A 5 1.38 7.24 -4.31
CA LEU A 5 0.23 8.08 -4.66
C LEU A 5 -0.90 7.20 -5.18
N VAL A 6 -1.91 7.04 -4.37
CA VAL A 6 -3.13 6.30 -4.73
C VAL A 6 -3.79 6.94 -5.94
N ARG A 7 -4.09 6.14 -6.97
CA ARG A 7 -4.69 6.62 -8.22
C ARG A 7 -6.20 6.38 -8.27
N GLU A 8 -6.66 5.30 -7.65
CA GLU A 8 -8.09 5.00 -7.52
C GLU A 8 -8.37 4.07 -6.34
N PHE A 9 -9.64 3.88 -6.02
CA PHE A 9 -10.10 2.83 -5.13
C PHE A 9 -10.58 1.63 -5.96
N GLY A 10 -10.06 0.45 -5.64
CA GLY A 10 -10.61 -0.81 -6.10
C GLY A 10 -11.58 -1.39 -5.07
N ARG A 11 -12.54 -2.18 -5.51
CA ARG A 11 -13.41 -2.96 -4.63
C ARG A 11 -13.01 -4.42 -4.69
N VAL A 12 -12.67 -4.98 -3.55
CA VAL A 12 -12.40 -6.41 -3.43
C VAL A 12 -13.71 -7.17 -3.64
N GLU A 13 -13.72 -8.06 -4.61
CA GLU A 13 -14.83 -8.98 -4.89
C GLU A 13 -14.63 -10.29 -4.13
N SER A 14 -13.39 -10.80 -4.11
CA SER A 14 -13.01 -11.96 -3.29
C SER A 14 -11.51 -12.03 -3.06
N LEU A 15 -11.11 -12.63 -1.93
CA LEU A 15 -9.76 -13.13 -1.65
C LEU A 15 -9.88 -14.61 -1.31
N GLN A 16 -9.34 -15.49 -2.13
CA GLN A 16 -9.41 -16.95 -1.98
C GLN A 16 -8.02 -17.55 -2.19
N GLY A 17 -7.43 -18.07 -1.12
CA GLY A 17 -6.06 -18.54 -1.15
C GLY A 17 -5.09 -17.43 -1.58
N SER A 18 -4.40 -17.62 -2.69
CA SER A 18 -3.48 -16.63 -3.27
C SER A 18 -4.14 -15.66 -4.27
N SER A 19 -5.43 -15.82 -4.56
CA SER A 19 -6.11 -15.10 -5.63
C SER A 19 -6.95 -13.96 -5.06
N LEU A 20 -6.58 -12.71 -5.40
CA LEU A 20 -7.29 -11.48 -5.04
C LEU A 20 -7.99 -10.91 -6.28
N ARG A 21 -9.32 -10.94 -6.26
CA ARG A 21 -10.16 -10.44 -7.34
C ARG A 21 -10.68 -9.04 -7.01
N ILE A 22 -10.43 -8.09 -7.89
CA ILE A 22 -10.73 -6.66 -7.68
C ILE A 22 -11.52 -6.09 -8.85
N LEU A 23 -12.54 -5.32 -8.55
CA LEU A 23 -13.24 -4.44 -9.48
C LEU A 23 -12.58 -3.05 -9.40
N ALA A 24 -12.11 -2.53 -10.55
CA ALA A 24 -11.45 -1.22 -10.65
C ALA A 24 -11.53 -0.68 -12.08
N GLY A 25 -11.31 0.63 -12.22
CA GLY A 25 -11.27 1.30 -13.52
C GLY A 25 -9.98 1.04 -14.28
N HIS A 26 -8.87 0.83 -13.58
CA HIS A 26 -7.57 0.51 -14.17
C HIS A 26 -7.65 -0.78 -15.00
N LYS A 27 -6.96 -0.77 -16.14
CA LYS A 27 -6.92 -1.90 -17.07
C LYS A 27 -5.48 -2.36 -17.26
N PRO A 28 -4.97 -3.24 -16.38
CA PRO A 28 -3.63 -3.76 -16.51
C PRO A 28 -3.53 -4.75 -17.68
N ARG A 29 -2.32 -5.10 -18.02
CA ARG A 29 -2.00 -6.32 -18.80
C ARG A 29 -1.62 -7.43 -17.84
N ILE A 30 -1.78 -8.67 -18.25
CA ILE A 30 -1.24 -9.82 -17.51
C ILE A 30 0.27 -9.65 -17.37
N GLY A 31 0.78 -9.81 -16.16
CA GLY A 31 2.18 -9.58 -15.79
C GLY A 31 2.47 -8.17 -15.27
N ASP A 32 1.55 -7.21 -15.37
CA ASP A 32 1.74 -5.89 -14.79
C ASP A 32 1.76 -5.95 -13.26
N SER A 33 2.61 -5.10 -12.67
CA SER A 33 2.64 -4.90 -11.21
C SER A 33 1.66 -3.80 -10.81
N ILE A 34 0.88 -4.07 -9.77
CA ILE A 34 -0.09 -3.13 -9.18
C ILE A 34 0.12 -3.13 -7.67
N ALA A 35 0.25 -1.95 -7.07
CA ALA A 35 0.22 -1.84 -5.62
C ALA A 35 -1.23 -1.81 -5.13
N VAL A 36 -1.57 -2.74 -4.23
CA VAL A 36 -2.86 -2.80 -3.54
C VAL A 36 -2.61 -2.58 -2.06
N ASN A 37 -3.15 -1.53 -1.48
CA ASN A 37 -2.82 -1.08 -0.11
C ASN A 37 -1.29 -1.03 0.12
N GLY A 38 -0.52 -0.68 -0.94
CA GLY A 38 0.93 -0.59 -0.92
C GLY A 38 1.68 -1.89 -1.25
N ALA A 39 1.04 -3.05 -1.23
CA ALA A 39 1.66 -4.32 -1.59
C ALA A 39 1.74 -4.51 -3.11
N CYS A 40 2.94 -4.73 -3.64
CA CYS A 40 3.17 -5.03 -5.04
C CYS A 40 2.68 -6.45 -5.38
N LEU A 41 1.64 -6.52 -6.22
CA LEU A 41 1.03 -7.76 -6.68
C LEU A 41 1.06 -7.83 -8.20
N THR A 42 1.01 -9.05 -8.76
CA THR A 42 1.06 -9.26 -10.20
C THR A 42 -0.31 -9.60 -10.76
N ALA A 43 -0.70 -8.94 -11.85
CA ALA A 43 -1.93 -9.22 -12.57
C ALA A 43 -1.80 -10.56 -13.32
N VAL A 44 -2.67 -11.51 -13.00
CA VAL A 44 -2.68 -12.86 -13.60
C VAL A 44 -3.90 -13.11 -14.48
N GLU A 45 -4.97 -12.33 -14.30
CA GLU A 45 -6.17 -12.35 -15.13
C GLU A 45 -6.73 -10.94 -15.28
N VAL A 46 -7.32 -10.64 -16.43
CA VAL A 46 -8.02 -9.38 -16.68
C VAL A 46 -9.40 -9.70 -17.25
N PHE A 47 -10.43 -9.07 -16.69
CA PHE A 47 -11.81 -9.27 -17.12
C PHE A 47 -12.55 -7.92 -17.26
N LYS A 48 -13.78 -7.96 -17.73
CA LYS A 48 -14.59 -6.74 -17.89
C LYS A 48 -14.90 -6.11 -16.53
N GLY A 49 -14.27 -4.98 -16.23
CA GLY A 49 -14.47 -4.20 -15.00
C GLY A 49 -13.50 -4.51 -13.86
N GLY A 50 -12.48 -5.36 -14.10
CA GLY A 50 -11.49 -5.64 -13.07
C GLY A 50 -10.37 -6.59 -13.49
N PHE A 51 -9.68 -7.10 -12.50
CA PHE A 51 -8.54 -7.99 -12.67
C PHE A 51 -8.34 -8.89 -11.44
N VAL A 52 -7.56 -9.94 -11.63
CA VAL A 52 -7.13 -10.83 -10.55
C VAL A 52 -5.63 -10.67 -10.35
N LEU A 53 -5.24 -10.55 -9.10
CA LEU A 53 -3.85 -10.45 -8.67
C LEU A 53 -3.45 -11.70 -7.89
N GLU A 54 -2.20 -12.09 -7.99
CA GLU A 54 -1.64 -13.21 -7.25
C GLU A 54 -0.83 -12.73 -6.05
N LEU A 55 -1.09 -13.32 -4.88
CA LEU A 55 -0.34 -13.12 -3.65
C LEU A 55 0.54 -14.35 -3.41
N SER A 56 1.86 -14.18 -3.40
CA SER A 56 2.75 -15.25 -2.99
C SER A 56 2.53 -15.60 -1.50
N GLU A 57 2.92 -16.82 -1.09
CA GLU A 57 2.88 -17.19 0.33
C GLU A 57 3.71 -16.24 1.21
N GLU A 58 4.84 -15.76 0.70
CA GLU A 58 5.68 -14.80 1.39
C GLU A 58 4.96 -13.47 1.58
N THR A 59 4.32 -12.96 0.51
CA THR A 59 3.52 -11.73 0.58
C THR A 59 2.41 -11.85 1.62
N GLN A 60 1.68 -12.97 1.63
CA GLN A 60 0.57 -13.18 2.57
C GLN A 60 1.00 -13.14 4.05
N LYS A 61 2.22 -13.57 4.39
CA LYS A 61 2.74 -13.53 5.76
C LYS A 61 2.97 -12.11 6.29
N HIS A 62 3.19 -11.15 5.40
CA HIS A 62 3.51 -9.76 5.74
C HIS A 62 2.32 -8.80 5.58
N LEU A 63 1.16 -9.28 5.14
CA LEU A 63 -0.03 -8.46 4.94
C LEU A 63 -1.04 -8.61 6.08
N ALA A 64 -1.69 -7.51 6.43
CA ALA A 64 -2.92 -7.50 7.20
C ALA A 64 -4.08 -7.95 6.29
N LEU A 65 -4.20 -9.27 6.04
CA LEU A 65 -5.15 -9.83 5.05
C LEU A 65 -6.61 -9.44 5.34
N GLU A 66 -6.95 -9.19 6.59
CA GLU A 66 -8.25 -8.68 7.01
C GLU A 66 -8.59 -7.30 6.43
N SER A 67 -7.59 -6.53 6.00
CA SER A 67 -7.78 -5.24 5.34
C SER A 67 -8.09 -5.36 3.84
N TYR A 68 -7.96 -6.58 3.26
CA TYR A 68 -8.24 -6.84 1.85
C TYR A 68 -9.72 -7.21 1.65
N GLN A 69 -10.59 -6.31 2.08
CA GLN A 69 -12.04 -6.38 1.93
C GLN A 69 -12.61 -4.98 1.67
N GLY A 70 -13.78 -4.90 1.03
CA GLY A 70 -14.40 -3.62 0.71
C GLY A 70 -13.55 -2.80 -0.27
N LEU A 71 -13.14 -1.59 0.09
CA LEU A 71 -12.32 -0.72 -0.75
C LEU A 71 -10.83 -0.84 -0.39
N VAL A 72 -10.01 -0.88 -1.43
CA VAL A 72 -8.54 -0.91 -1.34
C VAL A 72 -7.93 0.18 -2.21
N HIS A 73 -6.78 0.67 -1.82
CA HIS A 73 -5.99 1.62 -2.60
C HIS A 73 -5.34 0.92 -3.79
N ILE A 74 -5.40 1.53 -4.96
CA ILE A 74 -4.77 1.03 -6.19
C ILE A 74 -3.78 2.07 -6.71
N GLU A 75 -2.56 1.62 -6.95
CA GLU A 75 -1.55 2.38 -7.69
C GLU A 75 -0.93 1.46 -8.76
N PRO A 76 -1.07 1.79 -10.06
CA PRO A 76 -0.33 1.13 -11.13
C PRO A 76 1.17 1.40 -11.02
N ALA A 77 2.00 0.48 -11.51
CA ALA A 77 3.44 0.70 -11.56
C ALA A 77 3.80 1.99 -12.32
N MET A 78 4.73 2.77 -11.76
CA MET A 78 5.23 4.01 -12.34
C MET A 78 5.94 3.76 -13.66
N ARG A 79 5.71 4.62 -14.64
CA ARG A 79 6.44 4.67 -15.91
C ARG A 79 7.64 5.62 -15.78
N LEU A 80 8.64 5.47 -16.65
CA LEU A 80 9.80 6.36 -16.66
C LEU A 80 9.46 7.83 -16.95
N SER A 81 8.33 8.08 -17.62
CA SER A 81 7.83 9.42 -17.95
C SER A 81 6.97 10.05 -16.86
N ASP A 82 6.63 9.30 -15.82
CA ASP A 82 5.75 9.78 -14.76
C ASP A 82 6.50 10.68 -13.78
N ARG A 83 5.76 11.57 -13.11
CA ARG A 83 6.28 12.41 -12.04
C ARG A 83 6.44 11.59 -10.76
N LEU A 84 7.53 11.85 -10.04
CA LEU A 84 7.77 11.29 -8.71
C LEU A 84 7.37 12.33 -7.64
N ASP A 85 6.05 12.49 -7.42
CA ASP A 85 5.51 13.47 -6.48
C ASP A 85 5.45 12.93 -5.02
N GLY A 86 5.67 11.62 -4.81
CA GLY A 86 5.84 10.98 -3.49
C GLY A 86 7.30 10.62 -3.24
N HIS A 87 7.57 9.33 -3.04
CA HIS A 87 8.94 8.80 -2.95
C HIS A 87 9.02 7.44 -3.67
N ILE A 88 10.21 6.89 -3.81
CA ILE A 88 10.39 5.59 -4.46
C ILE A 88 9.90 4.48 -3.53
N VAL A 89 8.83 3.79 -3.91
CA VAL A 89 8.21 2.68 -3.18
C VAL A 89 8.33 1.41 -3.99
N GLN A 90 8.87 0.35 -3.39
CA GLN A 90 8.99 -0.96 -4.05
C GLN A 90 7.68 -1.75 -3.99
N GLY A 91 6.91 -1.55 -2.93
CA GLY A 91 5.70 -2.31 -2.64
C GLY A 91 5.98 -3.65 -1.95
N HIS A 92 7.17 -3.83 -1.40
CA HIS A 92 7.52 -4.94 -0.51
C HIS A 92 7.23 -4.49 0.92
N ILE A 93 6.33 -5.21 1.59
CA ILE A 93 5.83 -4.80 2.90
C ILE A 93 6.81 -5.23 3.98
N ASP A 94 7.30 -4.27 4.74
CA ASP A 94 8.25 -4.49 5.84
C ASP A 94 7.55 -5.00 7.11
N GLY A 95 6.28 -4.67 7.29
CA GLY A 95 5.50 -5.14 8.43
C GLY A 95 4.14 -4.47 8.57
N ILE A 96 3.47 -4.76 9.68
CA ILE A 96 2.13 -4.27 10.00
C ILE A 96 2.25 -3.29 11.16
N GLY A 97 1.65 -2.10 10.99
CA GLY A 97 1.51 -1.11 12.05
C GLY A 97 0.07 -1.00 12.55
N THR A 98 -0.10 -0.45 13.74
CA THR A 98 -1.41 -0.18 14.33
C THR A 98 -1.58 1.31 14.53
N ILE A 99 -2.64 1.91 13.97
CA ILE A 99 -3.01 3.30 14.25
C ILE A 99 -3.49 3.37 15.69
N THR A 100 -2.75 4.10 16.54
CA THR A 100 -3.07 4.25 17.97
C THR A 100 -3.83 5.54 18.27
N ASN A 101 -3.65 6.56 17.42
CA ASN A 101 -4.37 7.82 17.52
C ASN A 101 -4.45 8.51 16.16
N ILE A 102 -5.45 9.36 15.97
CA ILE A 102 -5.62 10.25 14.83
C ILE A 102 -5.94 11.64 15.38
N ALA A 103 -5.10 12.63 15.07
CA ALA A 103 -5.24 13.99 15.55
C ALA A 103 -5.42 14.97 14.36
N PRO A 104 -6.67 15.34 14.03
CA PRO A 104 -6.93 16.36 13.02
C PRO A 104 -6.55 17.75 13.54
N HIS A 105 -6.01 18.57 12.64
CA HIS A 105 -5.71 19.97 12.91
C HIS A 105 -6.06 20.85 11.68
N SER A 106 -5.86 22.16 11.78
CA SER A 106 -6.37 23.13 10.78
C SER A 106 -5.89 22.91 9.35
N VAL A 107 -4.73 22.30 9.14
CA VAL A 107 -4.09 22.12 7.82
C VAL A 107 -3.79 20.66 7.47
N GLY A 108 -4.23 19.70 8.30
CA GLY A 108 -3.96 18.29 8.06
C GLY A 108 -4.43 17.37 9.18
N THR A 109 -3.91 16.19 9.19
CA THR A 109 -4.19 15.16 10.21
C THR A 109 -2.92 14.41 10.51
N ASP A 110 -2.56 14.30 11.79
CA ASP A 110 -1.47 13.45 12.23
C ASP A 110 -2.00 12.05 12.57
N PHE A 111 -1.30 11.04 12.08
CA PHE A 111 -1.54 9.64 12.41
C PHE A 111 -0.43 9.16 13.33
N PHE A 112 -0.80 8.55 14.45
CA PHE A 112 0.14 7.91 15.36
C PHE A 112 0.10 6.41 15.12
N ILE A 113 1.20 5.87 14.63
CA ILE A 113 1.25 4.49 14.16
C ILE A 113 2.32 3.74 14.94
N LYS A 114 1.89 2.77 15.75
CA LYS A 114 2.79 1.86 16.45
C LYS A 114 3.27 0.79 15.48
N ILE A 115 4.59 0.62 15.39
CA ILE A 115 5.27 -0.35 14.54
C ILE A 115 6.27 -1.20 15.33
N ASP A 116 6.78 -2.26 14.72
CA ASP A 116 7.86 -3.05 15.30
C ASP A 116 9.14 -2.21 15.47
N SER A 117 9.88 -2.43 16.54
CA SER A 117 11.11 -1.71 16.85
C SER A 117 12.20 -1.87 15.77
N LYS A 118 12.23 -3.02 15.08
CA LYS A 118 13.17 -3.25 13.98
C LYS A 118 12.87 -2.36 12.79
N ILE A 119 11.58 -2.12 12.50
CA ILE A 119 11.15 -1.19 11.44
C ILE A 119 11.41 0.25 11.89
N SER A 120 11.06 0.58 13.14
CA SER A 120 11.32 1.92 13.70
C SER A 120 12.81 2.30 13.63
N ALA A 121 13.72 1.35 13.84
CA ALA A 121 15.16 1.57 13.74
C ALA A 121 15.65 1.95 12.32
N LEU A 122 14.85 1.70 11.28
CA LEU A 122 15.12 2.08 9.90
C LEU A 122 14.51 3.44 9.53
N CYS A 123 13.68 4.00 10.41
CA CYS A 123 12.99 5.26 10.19
C CYS A 123 13.81 6.44 10.72
N VAL A 124 13.65 7.59 10.09
CA VAL A 124 14.25 8.84 10.55
C VAL A 124 13.22 9.96 10.52
N PRO A 125 13.25 10.91 11.49
CA PRO A 125 12.41 12.11 11.43
C PRO A 125 12.61 12.85 10.11
N LYS A 126 11.53 13.35 9.52
CA LYS A 126 11.47 13.98 8.19
C LYS A 126 11.79 13.04 7.02
N GLY A 127 11.96 11.75 7.27
CA GLY A 127 12.00 10.72 6.23
C GLY A 127 10.64 10.46 5.62
N SER A 128 10.60 9.69 4.54
CA SER A 128 9.38 9.23 3.89
C SER A 128 9.06 7.79 4.29
N ILE A 129 7.78 7.50 4.44
CA ILE A 129 7.26 6.16 4.69
C ILE A 129 6.00 5.94 3.86
N ALA A 130 5.78 4.71 3.39
CA ALA A 130 4.53 4.34 2.73
C ALA A 130 3.64 3.57 3.70
N ILE A 131 2.46 4.09 4.00
CA ILE A 131 1.45 3.44 4.84
C ILE A 131 0.23 3.11 3.97
N ASN A 132 -0.09 1.83 3.84
CA ASN A 132 -1.16 1.36 2.95
C ASN A 132 -1.07 1.94 1.52
N GLY A 133 0.17 2.11 1.03
CA GLY A 133 0.45 2.67 -0.29
C GLY A 133 0.40 4.19 -0.38
N ILE A 134 0.25 4.90 0.73
CA ILE A 134 0.25 6.37 0.78
C ILE A 134 1.62 6.85 1.25
N SER A 135 2.27 7.71 0.45
CA SER A 135 3.52 8.39 0.81
C SER A 135 3.24 9.43 1.89
N LEU A 136 3.88 9.27 3.03
CA LEU A 136 3.76 10.17 4.17
C LEU A 136 5.14 10.61 4.66
N THR A 137 5.19 11.73 5.35
CA THR A 137 6.38 12.22 6.03
C THR A 137 6.33 11.81 7.51
N ILE A 138 7.41 11.26 8.01
CA ILE A 138 7.59 10.97 9.43
C ILE A 138 7.88 12.29 10.16
N ASN A 139 6.96 12.75 10.99
CA ASN A 139 7.15 13.98 11.74
C ASN A 139 8.06 13.75 12.95
N GLU A 140 7.80 12.71 13.71
CA GLU A 140 8.48 12.36 14.96
C GLU A 140 8.49 10.84 15.15
N ILE A 141 9.41 10.34 15.96
CA ILE A 141 9.51 8.93 16.34
C ILE A 141 9.65 8.87 17.85
N LEU A 142 8.68 8.29 18.54
CA LEU A 142 8.66 8.11 20.00
C LEU A 142 8.33 6.65 20.34
N ASP A 143 9.27 5.93 20.96
CA ASP A 143 9.06 4.54 21.44
C ASP A 143 8.38 3.62 20.40
N SER A 144 8.87 3.64 19.15
CA SER A 144 8.30 2.90 18.01
C SER A 144 6.89 3.34 17.60
N ILE A 145 6.52 4.58 17.88
CA ILE A 145 5.37 5.28 17.31
C ILE A 145 5.89 6.34 16.35
N LEU A 146 5.38 6.32 15.13
CA LEU A 146 5.64 7.31 14.07
C LEU A 146 4.54 8.34 14.05
#